data_97c86a0505380cd06576ceb6526dbcbb
#
_entry.id   97c86a0505380cd06576ceb6526dbcbb
#
_cell.length_a   1.000
_cell.length_b   1.000
_cell.length_c   1.000
_cell.angle_alpha   90.00
_cell.angle_beta   90.00
_cell.angle_gamma   90.00
#
_symmetry.space_group_name_H-M   'P 1'
#
loop_
_entity.id
_entity.type
_entity.pdbx_description
1 polymer ?
#
loop_
_entity_poly.entity_id
_entity_poly.type
_entity_poly.pdbx_seq_one_letter_code
_entity_poly.pdbx_strand_id
1 'polypeptide(L)'
;MKKYFALLFFIVFGAVVCSAQGLPKPEREFRAAWIATVDNIDFPSSKNLTVEQQKAEIIKILDFAKELKLNAVVFQVRPHTDAFYFSRLEPWSEYLTGKSGAAPQPFYDPLAFVVEEAHRRGILVHAWFNPYRAWHPAAKSEPAANHISKTRPDLVRRYGKYLWLDPTEPEVQKLSADVIADVVRRYDIDGAHFDDYFYPYPEKDAAGNKIEFPDDKNWENYKKAGGKLSRDDWRRKNVDDFIQRVSREIKKIKPDVIFGISPFGIWQPMPERNIAGFNAYAELYADARKWFQAGWVDYLAPQLYWETTRKGLEYPVLLDWWWEQNKLKRHLWTGVAAYRAEQYTGAEIAKQVEISRAKSRETAGNIFFSFKSLQKNLGGVSDELRQKSYRREVLIPESPWIKRMKPSTPVVQISQSGEKINVKWHEKGNRRAFWFVVYAKDTNGWNYSILPQTENSIVLSKSRKISEIAVTSVDRLGNESTKVSAKVN
;
A
#
# COMPACT_ATOMS: atom_id res chain seq x y z
N MET A 1 67.20 1.97 25.99
CA MET A 1 65.83 1.60 25.50
C MET A 1 64.88 2.74 25.89
N LYS A 2 64.58 3.63 24.93
CA LYS A 2 63.65 4.75 25.16
C LYS A 2 62.27 4.34 24.68
N LYS A 3 61.29 4.25 25.61
CA LYS A 3 59.88 3.98 25.32
C LYS A 3 59.22 5.31 24.91
N TYR A 4 58.75 5.41 23.67
CA TYR A 4 57.86 6.49 23.22
C TYR A 4 56.41 6.11 23.56
N PHE A 5 55.78 6.89 24.46
CA PHE A 5 54.35 6.89 24.70
C PHE A 5 53.70 7.81 23.67
N ALA A 6 52.92 7.28 22.75
CA ALA A 6 52.10 8.08 21.85
C ALA A 6 50.81 8.44 22.59
N LEU A 7 50.64 9.71 22.91
CA LEU A 7 49.44 10.27 23.52
C LEU A 7 48.43 10.52 22.39
N LEU A 8 47.38 9.69 22.29
CA LEU A 8 46.25 9.94 21.39
C LEU A 8 45.34 11.01 22.02
N PHE A 9 45.38 12.22 21.50
CA PHE A 9 44.44 13.27 21.83
C PHE A 9 43.09 13.00 21.15
N PHE A 10 42.11 12.56 21.93
CA PHE A 10 40.69 12.57 21.49
C PHE A 10 40.15 14.00 21.70
N ILE A 11 40.06 14.78 20.63
CA ILE A 11 39.36 16.06 20.66
C ILE A 11 37.85 15.74 20.52
N VAL A 12 37.12 15.79 21.62
CA VAL A 12 35.66 15.77 21.63
C VAL A 12 35.20 17.19 21.30
N PHE A 13 34.83 17.43 20.06
CA PHE A 13 34.17 18.68 19.69
C PHE A 13 32.68 18.60 20.08
N GLY A 14 32.29 19.42 21.06
CA GLY A 14 30.90 19.69 21.37
C GLY A 14 30.21 20.37 20.17
N ALA A 15 29.21 19.71 19.58
CA ALA A 15 28.43 20.31 18.50
C ALA A 15 27.58 21.47 19.06
N VAL A 16 27.83 22.69 18.54
CA VAL A 16 26.94 23.83 18.78
C VAL A 16 25.62 23.56 18.04
N VAL A 17 24.57 23.28 18.80
CA VAL A 17 23.22 23.04 18.28
C VAL A 17 22.66 24.39 17.84
N CYS A 18 22.57 24.63 16.54
CA CYS A 18 21.94 25.81 15.96
C CYS A 18 20.57 25.41 15.39
N SER A 19 19.55 26.21 15.66
CA SER A 19 18.22 26.00 15.04
C SER A 19 18.34 26.13 13.52
N ALA A 20 18.00 25.09 12.78
CA ALA A 20 18.17 25.02 11.33
C ALA A 20 17.06 25.79 10.59
N GLN A 21 17.14 27.11 10.57
CA GLN A 21 16.33 27.92 9.66
C GLN A 21 16.81 27.69 8.21
N GLY A 22 15.87 27.29 7.34
CA GLY A 22 16.13 27.17 5.90
C GLY A 22 16.40 25.78 5.33
N LEU A 23 16.30 24.68 6.12
CA LEU A 23 16.36 23.32 5.56
C LEU A 23 15.21 23.06 4.58
N PRO A 24 15.47 22.47 3.42
CA PRO A 24 14.42 22.19 2.45
C PRO A 24 13.42 21.17 3.03
N LYS A 25 12.18 21.25 2.58
CA LYS A 25 11.20 20.18 2.80
C LYS A 25 11.45 19.10 1.76
N PRO A 26 11.64 17.83 2.14
CA PRO A 26 11.67 16.75 1.17
C PRO A 26 10.37 16.68 0.41
N GLU A 27 10.44 16.34 -0.86
CA GLU A 27 9.25 16.07 -1.66
C GLU A 27 8.52 14.88 -1.06
N ARG A 28 7.18 14.91 -1.17
CA ARG A 28 6.30 13.87 -0.65
C ARG A 28 5.36 13.37 -1.71
N GLU A 29 5.32 12.06 -1.87
CA GLU A 29 4.43 11.37 -2.80
C GLU A 29 4.32 9.90 -2.41
N PHE A 30 3.13 9.32 -2.45
CA PHE A 30 2.97 7.88 -2.30
C PHE A 30 3.18 7.19 -3.65
N ARG A 31 4.18 6.34 -3.75
CA ARG A 31 4.57 5.62 -4.97
C ARG A 31 4.51 4.13 -4.71
N ALA A 32 3.47 3.48 -5.21
CA ALA A 32 3.26 2.06 -4.92
C ALA A 32 2.87 1.25 -6.16
N ALA A 33 2.95 -0.07 -6.04
CA ALA A 33 2.39 -0.99 -6.99
C ALA A 33 1.71 -2.15 -6.28
N TRP A 34 0.63 -2.67 -6.86
CA TRP A 34 0.01 -3.90 -6.43
C TRP A 34 0.82 -5.11 -6.87
N ILE A 35 1.02 -6.04 -5.93
CA ILE A 35 1.57 -7.36 -6.17
C ILE A 35 0.43 -8.35 -5.96
N ALA A 36 -0.22 -8.75 -7.06
CA ALA A 36 -1.35 -9.66 -7.04
C ALA A 36 -0.87 -11.11 -6.98
N THR A 37 -1.42 -11.88 -6.04
CA THR A 37 -1.11 -13.30 -5.87
C THR A 37 -2.17 -14.21 -6.48
N VAL A 38 -3.40 -13.71 -6.63
CA VAL A 38 -4.48 -14.44 -7.31
C VAL A 38 -4.04 -14.80 -8.73
N ASP A 39 -4.30 -16.05 -9.12
CA ASP A 39 -3.96 -16.56 -10.46
C ASP A 39 -2.48 -16.35 -10.86
N ASN A 40 -1.59 -16.23 -9.88
CA ASN A 40 -0.16 -16.01 -10.07
C ASN A 40 0.15 -14.82 -11.02
N ILE A 41 -0.64 -13.74 -10.92
CA ILE A 41 -0.49 -12.54 -11.78
C ILE A 41 0.92 -11.96 -11.61
N ASP A 42 1.32 -11.63 -10.38
CA ASP A 42 2.62 -11.02 -10.08
C ASP A 42 3.53 -11.95 -9.28
N PHE A 43 3.00 -12.60 -8.21
CA PHE A 43 3.77 -13.44 -7.28
C PHE A 43 2.93 -14.60 -6.71
N PRO A 44 3.55 -15.79 -6.55
CA PRO A 44 4.76 -16.21 -7.25
C PRO A 44 4.50 -16.35 -8.75
N SER A 45 5.51 -16.24 -9.58
CA SER A 45 5.35 -16.34 -11.05
C SER A 45 4.82 -17.69 -11.51
N SER A 46 4.97 -18.71 -10.68
CA SER A 46 4.43 -20.07 -10.83
C SER A 46 4.21 -20.71 -9.47
N LYS A 47 3.12 -21.45 -9.34
CA LYS A 47 2.82 -22.27 -8.15
C LYS A 47 3.74 -23.46 -7.93
N ASN A 48 4.66 -23.73 -8.85
CA ASN A 48 5.62 -24.83 -8.78
C ASN A 48 7.04 -24.39 -8.35
N LEU A 49 7.21 -23.13 -7.91
CA LEU A 49 8.51 -22.63 -7.48
C LEU A 49 8.92 -23.23 -6.13
N THR A 50 10.23 -23.50 -5.98
CA THR A 50 10.80 -23.82 -4.66
C THR A 50 10.73 -22.60 -3.74
N VAL A 51 10.91 -22.82 -2.45
CA VAL A 51 10.94 -21.73 -1.45
C VAL A 51 12.07 -20.74 -1.76
N GLU A 52 13.24 -21.23 -2.17
CA GLU A 52 14.39 -20.41 -2.54
C GLU A 52 14.08 -19.54 -3.76
N GLN A 53 13.39 -20.09 -4.75
CA GLN A 53 12.95 -19.34 -5.94
C GLN A 53 11.91 -18.30 -5.58
N GLN A 54 10.93 -18.62 -4.73
CA GLN A 54 9.92 -17.67 -4.25
C GLN A 54 10.58 -16.51 -3.51
N LYS A 55 11.52 -16.78 -2.59
CA LYS A 55 12.27 -15.75 -1.87
C LYS A 55 13.10 -14.88 -2.82
N ALA A 56 13.76 -15.48 -3.81
CA ALA A 56 14.53 -14.77 -4.81
C ALA A 56 13.64 -13.85 -5.67
N GLU A 57 12.41 -14.27 -6.01
CA GLU A 57 11.44 -13.42 -6.69
C GLU A 57 11.01 -12.21 -5.84
N ILE A 58 10.73 -12.43 -4.54
CA ILE A 58 10.39 -11.34 -3.61
C ILE A 58 11.54 -10.32 -3.55
N ILE A 59 12.77 -10.79 -3.39
CA ILE A 59 13.96 -9.91 -3.37
C ILE A 59 14.05 -9.11 -4.67
N LYS A 60 13.94 -9.78 -5.83
CA LYS A 60 13.97 -9.12 -7.15
C LYS A 60 12.86 -8.08 -7.33
N ILE A 61 11.65 -8.37 -6.86
CA ILE A 61 10.51 -7.44 -6.85
C ILE A 61 10.85 -6.20 -6.02
N LEU A 62 11.34 -6.38 -4.81
CA LEU A 62 11.63 -5.28 -3.89
C LEU A 62 12.86 -4.46 -4.31
N ASP A 63 13.89 -5.10 -4.88
CA ASP A 63 15.04 -4.41 -5.47
C ASP A 63 14.62 -3.52 -6.64
N PHE A 64 13.78 -4.03 -7.53
CA PHE A 64 13.21 -3.25 -8.63
C PHE A 64 12.33 -2.10 -8.12
N ALA A 65 11.50 -2.33 -7.09
CA ALA A 65 10.72 -1.28 -6.46
C ALA A 65 11.61 -0.15 -5.91
N LYS A 66 12.70 -0.50 -5.23
CA LYS A 66 13.69 0.46 -4.72
C LYS A 66 14.38 1.22 -5.86
N GLU A 67 14.80 0.52 -6.91
CA GLU A 67 15.41 1.13 -8.11
C GLU A 67 14.46 2.13 -8.79
N LEU A 68 13.18 1.78 -8.93
CA LEU A 68 12.14 2.65 -9.50
C LEU A 68 11.69 3.74 -8.50
N LYS A 69 12.27 3.78 -7.28
CA LYS A 69 11.94 4.74 -6.22
C LYS A 69 10.47 4.69 -5.77
N LEU A 70 9.90 3.49 -5.78
CA LEU A 70 8.66 3.21 -5.07
C LEU A 70 8.97 3.21 -3.57
N ASN A 71 8.03 3.70 -2.76
CA ASN A 71 8.15 3.72 -1.30
C ASN A 71 7.12 2.84 -0.59
N ALA A 72 6.28 2.14 -1.36
CA ALA A 72 5.36 1.14 -0.83
C ALA A 72 5.06 0.04 -1.86
N VAL A 73 4.61 -1.12 -1.36
CA VAL A 73 3.98 -2.18 -2.13
C VAL A 73 2.65 -2.58 -1.48
N VAL A 74 1.66 -2.93 -2.31
CA VAL A 74 0.37 -3.45 -1.86
C VAL A 74 0.32 -4.93 -2.19
N PHE A 75 0.68 -5.76 -1.20
CA PHE A 75 0.88 -7.19 -1.36
C PHE A 75 -0.38 -7.98 -1.03
N GLN A 76 -0.91 -8.74 -2.01
CA GLN A 76 -2.12 -9.55 -1.81
C GLN A 76 -1.85 -10.76 -0.93
N VAL A 77 -2.34 -10.71 0.30
CA VAL A 77 -2.16 -11.76 1.32
C VAL A 77 -3.35 -12.71 1.42
N ARG A 78 -4.53 -12.29 0.95
CA ARG A 78 -5.79 -13.04 0.96
C ARG A 78 -6.50 -12.87 -0.39
N PRO A 79 -6.14 -13.66 -1.43
CA PRO A 79 -6.77 -13.57 -2.76
C PRO A 79 -8.21 -14.07 -2.79
N HIS A 80 -8.52 -15.08 -1.99
CA HIS A 80 -9.85 -15.56 -1.61
C HIS A 80 -9.80 -16.05 -0.15
N THR A 81 -10.68 -16.91 0.34
CA THR A 81 -10.62 -17.37 1.74
C THR A 81 -9.46 -18.32 2.02
N ASP A 82 -8.26 -17.88 1.70
CA ASP A 82 -6.97 -18.57 1.87
C ASP A 82 -5.86 -17.55 2.17
N ALA A 83 -4.65 -18.01 2.50
CA ALA A 83 -3.60 -17.15 3.03
C ALA A 83 -2.25 -17.36 2.35
N PHE A 84 -1.53 -16.24 2.14
CA PHE A 84 -0.10 -16.17 1.80
C PHE A 84 0.77 -15.93 3.05
N TYR A 85 0.30 -16.41 4.20
CA TYR A 85 0.98 -16.33 5.49
C TYR A 85 0.51 -17.47 6.38
N PHE A 86 1.23 -17.76 7.44
CA PHE A 86 0.75 -18.75 8.41
C PHE A 86 -0.52 -18.28 9.09
N SER A 87 -1.64 -18.92 8.80
CA SER A 87 -2.94 -18.63 9.40
C SER A 87 -3.48 -19.84 10.18
N ARG A 88 -4.14 -19.57 11.31
CA ARG A 88 -4.93 -20.56 12.04
C ARG A 88 -6.42 -20.50 11.64
N LEU A 89 -6.80 -19.49 10.85
CA LEU A 89 -8.20 -19.21 10.49
C LEU A 89 -8.54 -19.72 9.08
N GLU A 90 -7.55 -19.70 8.17
CA GLU A 90 -7.75 -20.04 6.75
C GLU A 90 -6.61 -20.93 6.26
N PRO A 91 -6.84 -21.77 5.23
CA PRO A 91 -5.81 -22.62 4.66
C PRO A 91 -4.76 -21.82 3.88
N TRP A 92 -3.60 -22.43 3.62
CA TRP A 92 -2.63 -21.92 2.66
C TRP A 92 -3.23 -21.85 1.25
N SER A 93 -2.86 -20.81 0.53
CA SER A 93 -3.31 -20.62 -0.85
C SER A 93 -2.67 -21.63 -1.81
N GLU A 94 -3.47 -22.16 -2.76
CA GLU A 94 -2.94 -23.00 -3.83
C GLU A 94 -2.00 -22.25 -4.76
N TYR A 95 -2.17 -20.93 -4.89
CA TYR A 95 -1.31 -20.11 -5.74
C TYR A 95 0.14 -20.06 -5.24
N LEU A 96 0.36 -20.38 -3.96
CA LEU A 96 1.68 -20.43 -3.35
C LEU A 96 2.42 -21.75 -3.63
N THR A 97 1.70 -22.88 -3.55
CA THR A 97 2.32 -24.22 -3.54
C THR A 97 1.72 -25.21 -4.54
N GLY A 98 0.72 -24.80 -5.31
CA GLY A 98 -0.03 -25.63 -6.24
C GLY A 98 -1.14 -26.46 -5.61
N LYS A 99 -1.28 -26.46 -4.27
CA LYS A 99 -2.31 -27.23 -3.55
C LYS A 99 -2.86 -26.43 -2.38
N SER A 100 -4.19 -26.29 -2.34
CA SER A 100 -4.89 -25.62 -1.22
C SER A 100 -4.59 -26.34 0.10
N GLY A 101 -4.23 -25.56 1.12
CA GLY A 101 -3.89 -26.04 2.46
C GLY A 101 -2.45 -26.56 2.62
N ALA A 102 -1.68 -26.69 1.56
CA ALA A 102 -0.29 -27.12 1.65
C ALA A 102 0.63 -25.95 2.02
N ALA A 103 1.33 -26.07 3.15
CA ALA A 103 2.37 -25.13 3.52
C ALA A 103 3.59 -25.24 2.59
N PRO A 104 4.33 -24.13 2.36
CA PRO A 104 5.60 -24.19 1.63
C PRO A 104 6.63 -25.07 2.36
N GLN A 105 7.46 -25.80 1.59
CA GLN A 105 8.49 -26.69 2.10
C GLN A 105 9.84 -26.39 1.41
N PRO A 106 10.92 -26.12 2.19
CA PRO A 106 10.94 -25.92 3.65
C PRO A 106 10.02 -24.79 4.10
N PHE A 107 9.53 -24.85 5.34
CA PHE A 107 8.59 -23.84 5.84
C PHE A 107 9.19 -22.42 5.82
N TYR A 108 8.43 -21.48 5.30
CA TYR A 108 8.62 -20.04 5.49
C TYR A 108 7.27 -19.33 5.47
N ASP A 109 7.23 -18.12 6.03
CA ASP A 109 6.04 -17.26 6.01
C ASP A 109 6.26 -16.15 4.98
N PRO A 110 5.56 -16.19 3.82
CA PRO A 110 5.76 -15.19 2.77
C PRO A 110 5.51 -13.75 3.21
N LEU A 111 4.46 -13.49 4.00
CA LEU A 111 4.16 -12.12 4.47
C LEU A 111 5.24 -11.62 5.43
N ALA A 112 5.70 -12.45 6.37
CA ALA A 112 6.79 -12.07 7.26
C ALA A 112 8.06 -11.72 6.48
N PHE A 113 8.39 -12.53 5.47
CA PHE A 113 9.56 -12.33 4.63
C PHE A 113 9.45 -11.06 3.78
N VAL A 114 8.26 -10.80 3.17
CA VAL A 114 8.02 -9.57 2.39
C VAL A 114 8.15 -8.33 3.28
N VAL A 115 7.58 -8.35 4.49
CA VAL A 115 7.66 -7.22 5.43
C VAL A 115 9.11 -6.93 5.83
N GLU A 116 9.86 -7.97 6.22
CA GLU A 116 11.27 -7.82 6.60
C GLU A 116 12.12 -7.24 5.47
N GLU A 117 12.04 -7.83 4.27
CA GLU A 117 12.84 -7.42 3.13
C GLU A 117 12.43 -6.05 2.55
N ALA A 118 11.13 -5.71 2.60
CA ALA A 118 10.66 -4.38 2.20
C ALA A 118 11.15 -3.29 3.18
N HIS A 119 11.01 -3.52 4.49
CA HIS A 119 11.46 -2.57 5.51
C HIS A 119 12.97 -2.34 5.48
N ARG A 120 13.78 -3.37 5.18
CA ARG A 120 15.23 -3.20 4.96
C ARG A 120 15.54 -2.21 3.85
N ARG A 121 14.66 -2.08 2.85
CA ARG A 121 14.80 -1.17 1.71
C ARG A 121 14.10 0.17 1.91
N GLY A 122 13.44 0.38 3.05
CA GLY A 122 12.62 1.56 3.30
C GLY A 122 11.33 1.59 2.48
N ILE A 123 10.76 0.42 2.19
CA ILE A 123 9.51 0.23 1.44
C ILE A 123 8.42 -0.23 2.41
N LEU A 124 7.30 0.49 2.45
CA LEU A 124 6.12 0.13 3.24
C LEU A 124 5.38 -1.06 2.62
N VAL A 125 4.73 -1.85 3.46
CA VAL A 125 3.90 -2.99 3.04
C VAL A 125 2.46 -2.79 3.47
N HIS A 126 1.57 -2.66 2.49
CA HIS A 126 0.13 -2.71 2.71
C HIS A 126 -0.37 -4.11 2.38
N ALA A 127 -0.90 -4.81 3.37
CA ALA A 127 -1.49 -6.13 3.18
C ALA A 127 -2.85 -6.00 2.48
N TRP A 128 -3.00 -6.63 1.33
CA TRP A 128 -4.23 -6.58 0.54
C TRP A 128 -5.07 -7.83 0.74
N PHE A 129 -6.33 -7.61 1.12
CA PHE A 129 -7.33 -8.64 1.38
C PHE A 129 -8.49 -8.51 0.40
N ASN A 130 -8.96 -9.63 -0.14
CA ASN A 130 -10.30 -9.73 -0.69
C ASN A 130 -11.23 -10.29 0.42
N PRO A 131 -12.19 -9.51 0.95
CA PRO A 131 -12.92 -9.92 2.15
C PRO A 131 -13.98 -10.98 1.92
N TYR A 132 -14.50 -11.13 0.69
CA TYR A 132 -15.70 -11.93 0.45
C TYR A 132 -15.57 -13.02 -0.62
N ARG A 133 -14.55 -12.96 -1.48
CA ARG A 133 -14.34 -14.03 -2.46
C ARG A 133 -13.96 -15.31 -1.74
N ALA A 134 -14.82 -16.36 -1.85
CA ALA A 134 -14.54 -17.65 -1.25
C ALA A 134 -13.69 -18.54 -2.15
N TRP A 135 -13.92 -18.50 -3.49
CA TRP A 135 -13.13 -19.26 -4.45
C TRP A 135 -13.10 -18.59 -5.81
N HIS A 136 -11.93 -18.55 -6.42
CA HIS A 136 -11.73 -18.00 -7.76
C HIS A 136 -11.67 -19.16 -8.80
N PRO A 137 -12.28 -19.03 -9.99
CA PRO A 137 -12.32 -20.10 -11.00
C PRO A 137 -10.94 -20.48 -11.59
N ALA A 138 -9.92 -19.65 -11.41
CA ALA A 138 -8.56 -19.97 -11.76
C ALA A 138 -7.89 -20.96 -10.79
N ALA A 139 -8.43 -21.11 -9.58
CA ALA A 139 -8.02 -22.14 -8.63
C ALA A 139 -8.39 -23.53 -9.18
N LYS A 140 -7.44 -24.45 -9.20
CA LYS A 140 -7.61 -25.77 -9.83
C LYS A 140 -7.52 -26.94 -8.85
N SER A 141 -6.96 -26.72 -7.65
CA SER A 141 -6.92 -27.76 -6.62
C SER A 141 -8.26 -27.85 -5.88
N GLU A 142 -8.54 -29.02 -5.31
CA GLU A 142 -9.67 -29.14 -4.36
C GLU A 142 -9.43 -28.23 -3.15
N PRO A 143 -10.45 -27.53 -2.64
CA PRO A 143 -10.36 -26.80 -1.39
C PRO A 143 -9.91 -27.70 -0.24
N ALA A 144 -8.98 -27.20 0.59
CA ALA A 144 -8.50 -27.91 1.78
C ALA A 144 -9.66 -28.27 2.74
N ALA A 145 -9.47 -29.30 3.57
CA ALA A 145 -10.49 -29.75 4.51
C ALA A 145 -10.96 -28.67 5.48
N ASN A 146 -10.06 -27.74 5.85
CA ASN A 146 -10.36 -26.60 6.72
C ASN A 146 -10.82 -25.34 5.94
N HIS A 147 -11.01 -25.42 4.61
CA HIS A 147 -11.52 -24.30 3.83
C HIS A 147 -13.01 -24.07 4.15
N ILE A 148 -13.44 -22.80 4.19
CA ILE A 148 -14.80 -22.42 4.59
C ILE A 148 -15.90 -23.10 3.73
N SER A 149 -15.64 -23.37 2.46
CA SER A 149 -16.60 -24.09 1.60
C SER A 149 -16.82 -25.54 2.01
N LYS A 150 -15.94 -26.11 2.85
CA LYS A 150 -16.05 -27.46 3.42
C LYS A 150 -16.56 -27.40 4.87
N THR A 151 -16.09 -26.46 5.66
CA THR A 151 -16.43 -26.37 7.10
C THR A 151 -17.72 -25.62 7.38
N ARG A 152 -18.06 -24.62 6.56
CA ARG A 152 -19.27 -23.79 6.68
C ARG A 152 -19.88 -23.49 5.29
N PRO A 153 -20.31 -24.52 4.56
CA PRO A 153 -20.93 -24.35 3.24
C PRO A 153 -22.21 -23.50 3.27
N ASP A 154 -22.87 -23.41 4.43
CA ASP A 154 -24.04 -22.56 4.69
C ASP A 154 -23.76 -21.06 4.54
N LEU A 155 -22.50 -20.63 4.70
CA LEU A 155 -22.05 -19.24 4.53
C LEU A 155 -21.62 -18.91 3.10
N VAL A 156 -21.45 -19.92 2.25
CA VAL A 156 -20.91 -19.79 0.89
C VAL A 156 -22.03 -19.78 -0.14
N ARG A 157 -21.98 -18.84 -1.05
CA ARG A 157 -22.93 -18.71 -2.17
C ARG A 157 -22.22 -19.01 -3.49
N ARG A 158 -22.85 -19.81 -4.33
CA ARG A 158 -22.42 -19.93 -5.74
C ARG A 158 -23.00 -18.77 -6.53
N TYR A 159 -22.13 -18.03 -7.23
CA TYR A 159 -22.52 -16.94 -8.11
C TYR A 159 -21.79 -17.08 -9.45
N GLY A 160 -22.51 -17.51 -10.47
CA GLY A 160 -21.89 -17.88 -11.73
C GLY A 160 -20.78 -18.93 -11.54
N LYS A 161 -19.57 -18.60 -11.94
CA LYS A 161 -18.37 -19.45 -11.80
C LYS A 161 -17.62 -19.28 -10.47
N TYR A 162 -18.03 -18.33 -9.62
CA TYR A 162 -17.36 -18.02 -8.35
C TYR A 162 -18.06 -18.70 -7.17
N LEU A 163 -17.30 -18.86 -6.07
CA LEU A 163 -17.89 -18.99 -4.75
C LEU A 163 -17.63 -17.69 -3.98
N TRP A 164 -18.66 -17.24 -3.27
CA TRP A 164 -18.66 -15.96 -2.58
C TRP A 164 -19.18 -16.11 -1.16
N LEU A 165 -18.61 -15.39 -0.21
CA LEU A 165 -19.19 -15.25 1.12
C LEU A 165 -20.30 -14.20 1.06
N ASP A 166 -21.41 -14.47 1.73
CA ASP A 166 -22.54 -13.54 1.76
C ASP A 166 -22.23 -12.33 2.66
N PRO A 167 -22.08 -11.11 2.11
CA PRO A 167 -21.73 -9.91 2.91
C PRO A 167 -22.79 -9.55 3.95
N THR A 168 -24.00 -10.09 3.85
CA THR A 168 -25.10 -9.82 4.79
C THR A 168 -25.11 -10.74 6.00
N GLU A 169 -24.28 -11.79 5.99
CA GLU A 169 -24.16 -12.72 7.12
C GLU A 169 -23.25 -12.13 8.22
N PRO A 170 -23.76 -11.95 9.46
CA PRO A 170 -22.92 -11.43 10.55
C PRO A 170 -21.69 -12.27 10.85
N GLU A 171 -21.79 -13.61 10.69
CA GLU A 171 -20.66 -14.51 10.88
C GLU A 171 -19.58 -14.34 9.81
N VAL A 172 -19.96 -14.10 8.55
CA VAL A 172 -19.03 -13.79 7.46
C VAL A 172 -18.29 -12.49 7.74
N GLN A 173 -19.03 -11.43 8.14
CA GLN A 173 -18.40 -10.16 8.51
C GLN A 173 -17.43 -10.33 9.68
N LYS A 174 -17.81 -11.13 10.69
CA LYS A 174 -16.94 -11.43 11.82
C LYS A 174 -15.69 -12.18 11.38
N LEU A 175 -15.82 -13.26 10.61
CA LEU A 175 -14.70 -14.07 10.12
C LEU A 175 -13.70 -13.20 9.34
N SER A 176 -14.18 -12.42 8.37
CA SER A 176 -13.32 -11.57 7.56
C SER A 176 -12.62 -10.49 8.41
N ALA A 177 -13.32 -9.90 9.38
CA ALA A 177 -12.72 -8.95 10.31
C ALA A 177 -11.67 -9.61 11.23
N ASP A 178 -11.94 -10.82 11.72
CA ASP A 178 -10.99 -11.57 12.57
C ASP A 178 -9.69 -11.92 11.81
N VAL A 179 -9.80 -12.31 10.54
CA VAL A 179 -8.65 -12.57 9.66
C VAL A 179 -7.79 -11.33 9.49
N ILE A 180 -8.39 -10.18 9.22
CA ILE A 180 -7.68 -8.91 9.07
C ILE A 180 -7.04 -8.51 10.40
N ALA A 181 -7.79 -8.60 11.50
CA ALA A 181 -7.31 -8.30 12.84
C ALA A 181 -6.13 -9.19 13.28
N ASP A 182 -6.13 -10.47 12.87
CA ASP A 182 -5.03 -11.41 13.13
C ASP A 182 -3.76 -10.96 12.41
N VAL A 183 -3.84 -10.60 11.13
CA VAL A 183 -2.69 -10.08 10.37
C VAL A 183 -2.18 -8.77 10.96
N VAL A 184 -3.06 -7.80 11.22
CA VAL A 184 -2.68 -6.51 11.84
C VAL A 184 -1.97 -6.72 13.18
N ARG A 185 -2.40 -7.68 13.98
CA ARG A 185 -1.82 -7.97 15.31
C ARG A 185 -0.43 -8.59 15.20
N ARG A 186 -0.28 -9.56 14.30
CA ARG A 186 0.92 -10.41 14.25
C ARG A 186 2.04 -9.89 13.38
N TYR A 187 1.71 -9.18 12.29
CA TYR A 187 2.70 -8.71 11.32
C TYR A 187 2.94 -7.21 11.45
N ASP A 188 4.15 -6.79 11.16
CA ASP A 188 4.53 -5.36 11.17
C ASP A 188 4.19 -4.69 9.83
N ILE A 189 2.94 -4.88 9.37
CA ILE A 189 2.42 -4.21 8.17
C ILE A 189 2.16 -2.74 8.44
N ASP A 190 2.26 -1.91 7.39
CA ASP A 190 2.08 -0.46 7.45
C ASP A 190 0.66 -0.04 7.06
N GLY A 191 -0.02 -0.87 6.29
CA GLY A 191 -1.39 -0.65 5.87
C GLY A 191 -2.18 -1.95 5.67
N ALA A 192 -3.51 -1.83 5.75
CA ALA A 192 -4.46 -2.83 5.29
C ALA A 192 -5.20 -2.26 4.08
N HIS A 193 -5.41 -3.07 3.07
CA HIS A 193 -5.98 -2.64 1.80
C HIS A 193 -7.06 -3.60 1.31
N PHE A 194 -8.16 -3.05 0.79
CA PHE A 194 -9.17 -3.80 0.07
C PHE A 194 -9.22 -3.34 -1.40
N ASP A 195 -9.58 -4.27 -2.27
CA ASP A 195 -9.98 -3.98 -3.64
C ASP A 195 -11.47 -3.59 -3.72
N ASP A 196 -12.11 -3.78 -4.86
CA ASP A 196 -13.50 -3.40 -5.13
C ASP A 196 -14.48 -4.59 -5.10
N TYR A 197 -14.04 -5.77 -4.71
CA TYR A 197 -14.85 -6.99 -4.70
C TYR A 197 -15.66 -7.18 -3.41
N PHE A 198 -16.64 -6.28 -3.15
CA PHE A 198 -17.58 -6.43 -2.03
C PHE A 198 -18.70 -7.42 -2.40
N TYR A 199 -19.56 -7.07 -3.33
CA TYR A 199 -20.34 -8.04 -4.09
C TYR A 199 -19.58 -8.41 -5.37
N PRO A 200 -19.86 -9.60 -5.97
CA PRO A 200 -19.21 -9.96 -7.23
C PRO A 200 -19.70 -9.06 -8.38
N TYR A 201 -18.83 -8.87 -9.37
CA TYR A 201 -19.27 -8.24 -10.62
C TYR A 201 -20.42 -9.03 -11.23
N PRO A 202 -21.40 -8.36 -11.86
CA PRO A 202 -22.56 -9.02 -12.45
C PRO A 202 -22.16 -10.09 -13.44
N GLU A 203 -22.65 -11.32 -13.20
CA GLU A 203 -22.57 -12.45 -14.12
C GLU A 203 -23.92 -12.62 -14.84
N LYS A 204 -23.88 -13.28 -16.00
CA LYS A 204 -25.07 -13.60 -16.78
C LYS A 204 -25.27 -15.10 -16.86
N ASP A 205 -26.52 -15.54 -16.88
CA ASP A 205 -26.89 -16.91 -17.16
C ASP A 205 -26.73 -17.27 -18.67
N ALA A 206 -26.99 -18.51 -19.04
CA ALA A 206 -26.89 -18.96 -20.41
C ALA A 206 -27.88 -18.25 -21.38
N ALA A 207 -28.96 -17.67 -20.87
CA ALA A 207 -29.92 -16.87 -21.62
C ALA A 207 -29.54 -15.38 -21.72
N GLY A 208 -28.42 -14.98 -21.07
CA GLY A 208 -27.98 -13.59 -21.07
C GLY A 208 -28.59 -12.70 -19.98
N ASN A 209 -29.42 -13.25 -19.09
CA ASN A 209 -30.01 -12.49 -18.00
C ASN A 209 -29.01 -12.31 -16.87
N LYS A 210 -29.08 -11.16 -16.17
CA LYS A 210 -28.27 -10.92 -14.97
C LYS A 210 -28.64 -11.93 -13.89
N ILE A 211 -27.63 -12.60 -13.33
CA ILE A 211 -27.80 -13.48 -12.18
C ILE A 211 -27.93 -12.62 -10.93
N GLU A 212 -29.01 -12.79 -10.16
CA GLU A 212 -29.12 -12.16 -8.85
C GLU A 212 -28.23 -12.85 -7.82
N PHE A 213 -27.67 -12.04 -6.89
CA PHE A 213 -26.91 -12.62 -5.80
C PHE A 213 -27.85 -13.38 -4.84
N PRO A 214 -27.54 -14.64 -4.47
CA PRO A 214 -28.46 -15.51 -3.74
C PRO A 214 -28.46 -15.25 -2.22
N ASP A 215 -28.92 -14.07 -1.82
CA ASP A 215 -29.10 -13.65 -0.41
C ASP A 215 -30.58 -13.59 0.01
N ASP A 216 -31.49 -14.27 -0.71
CA ASP A 216 -32.94 -14.22 -0.50
C ASP A 216 -33.36 -14.55 0.94
N LYS A 217 -32.77 -15.62 1.51
CA LYS A 217 -33.04 -16.04 2.89
C LYS A 217 -32.74 -14.92 3.90
N ASN A 218 -31.62 -14.24 3.73
CA ASN A 218 -31.22 -13.17 4.64
C ASN A 218 -32.06 -11.92 4.43
N TRP A 219 -32.40 -11.63 3.19
CA TRP A 219 -33.32 -10.55 2.86
C TRP A 219 -34.70 -10.75 3.47
N GLU A 220 -35.26 -11.95 3.38
CA GLU A 220 -36.55 -12.28 4.01
C GLU A 220 -36.50 -12.17 5.54
N ASN A 221 -35.39 -12.65 6.15
CA ASN A 221 -35.21 -12.52 7.59
C ASN A 221 -35.14 -11.04 8.01
N TYR A 222 -34.43 -10.20 7.24
CA TYR A 222 -34.40 -8.76 7.46
C TYR A 222 -35.81 -8.14 7.41
N LYS A 223 -36.62 -8.49 6.40
CA LYS A 223 -38.00 -7.99 6.28
C LYS A 223 -38.87 -8.46 7.45
N LYS A 224 -38.79 -9.74 7.82
CA LYS A 224 -39.54 -10.32 8.95
C LYS A 224 -39.17 -9.64 10.29
N ALA A 225 -37.94 -9.21 10.43
CA ALA A 225 -37.48 -8.44 11.58
C ALA A 225 -37.89 -6.94 11.56
N GLY A 226 -38.73 -6.54 10.60
CA GLY A 226 -39.23 -5.17 10.47
C GLY A 226 -38.33 -4.22 9.69
N GLY A 227 -37.37 -4.75 8.95
CA GLY A 227 -36.46 -3.98 8.10
C GLY A 227 -37.20 -3.19 7.03
N LYS A 228 -36.84 -1.90 6.85
CA LYS A 228 -37.57 -0.96 5.97
C LYS A 228 -36.75 -0.48 4.76
N LEU A 229 -35.49 -0.86 4.65
CA LEU A 229 -34.67 -0.48 3.49
C LEU A 229 -35.10 -1.25 2.24
N SER A 230 -34.80 -0.70 1.06
CA SER A 230 -34.79 -1.47 -0.16
C SER A 230 -33.73 -2.58 -0.08
N ARG A 231 -33.82 -3.63 -0.92
CA ARG A 231 -32.81 -4.71 -0.92
C ARG A 231 -31.41 -4.16 -1.24
N ASP A 232 -31.33 -3.24 -2.18
CA ASP A 232 -30.06 -2.62 -2.57
C ASP A 232 -29.46 -1.77 -1.45
N ASP A 233 -30.29 -0.96 -0.75
CA ASP A 233 -29.81 -0.17 0.38
C ASP A 233 -29.42 -1.05 1.58
N TRP A 234 -30.11 -2.17 1.78
CA TRP A 234 -29.76 -3.15 2.79
C TRP A 234 -28.41 -3.81 2.48
N ARG A 235 -28.17 -4.21 1.21
CA ARG A 235 -26.87 -4.72 0.77
C ARG A 235 -25.77 -3.71 1.01
N ARG A 236 -25.95 -2.46 0.57
CA ARG A 236 -24.99 -1.36 0.81
C ARG A 236 -24.74 -1.14 2.29
N LYS A 237 -25.79 -1.13 3.10
CA LYS A 237 -25.66 -0.96 4.55
C LYS A 237 -24.77 -2.05 5.18
N ASN A 238 -24.93 -3.29 4.78
CA ASN A 238 -24.11 -4.39 5.30
C ASN A 238 -22.62 -4.22 4.93
N VAL A 239 -22.33 -3.79 3.70
CA VAL A 239 -20.96 -3.46 3.29
C VAL A 239 -20.43 -2.26 4.08
N ASP A 240 -21.21 -1.19 4.23
CA ASP A 240 -20.85 -0.01 5.01
C ASP A 240 -20.50 -0.35 6.47
N ASP A 241 -21.36 -1.14 7.11
CA ASP A 241 -21.17 -1.57 8.51
C ASP A 241 -19.87 -2.37 8.66
N PHE A 242 -19.57 -3.26 7.70
CA PHE A 242 -18.33 -4.02 7.69
C PHE A 242 -17.10 -3.11 7.53
N ILE A 243 -17.11 -2.17 6.57
CA ILE A 243 -15.99 -1.23 6.36
C ILE A 243 -15.75 -0.40 7.63
N GLN A 244 -16.81 0.13 8.23
CA GLN A 244 -16.71 0.90 9.46
C GLN A 244 -16.16 0.07 10.62
N ARG A 245 -16.61 -1.19 10.74
CA ARG A 245 -16.13 -2.14 11.75
C ARG A 245 -14.64 -2.40 11.59
N VAL A 246 -14.18 -2.79 10.39
CA VAL A 246 -12.77 -3.09 10.12
C VAL A 246 -11.90 -1.87 10.39
N SER A 247 -12.32 -0.68 9.96
CA SER A 247 -11.61 0.57 10.25
C SER A 247 -11.38 0.76 11.75
N ARG A 248 -12.42 0.59 12.56
CA ARG A 248 -12.32 0.71 14.03
C ARG A 248 -11.44 -0.36 14.66
N GLU A 249 -11.56 -1.61 14.21
CA GLU A 249 -10.77 -2.74 14.75
C GLU A 249 -9.27 -2.57 14.44
N ILE A 250 -8.90 -2.17 13.21
CA ILE A 250 -7.51 -1.87 12.85
C ILE A 250 -6.95 -0.79 13.79
N LYS A 251 -7.66 0.33 13.94
CA LYS A 251 -7.20 1.46 14.76
C LYS A 251 -7.10 1.11 16.26
N LYS A 252 -7.94 0.20 16.74
CA LYS A 252 -7.86 -0.32 18.12
C LYS A 252 -6.62 -1.19 18.34
N ILE A 253 -6.21 -1.99 17.35
CA ILE A 253 -5.07 -2.91 17.47
C ILE A 253 -3.75 -2.16 17.25
N LYS A 254 -3.61 -1.49 16.10
CA LYS A 254 -2.42 -0.72 15.74
C LYS A 254 -2.85 0.59 15.04
N PRO A 255 -2.96 1.70 15.80
CA PRO A 255 -3.42 2.98 15.25
C PRO A 255 -2.57 3.52 14.09
N ASP A 256 -1.30 3.08 13.98
CA ASP A 256 -0.37 3.50 12.92
C ASP A 256 -0.58 2.75 11.60
N VAL A 257 -1.28 1.62 11.62
CA VAL A 257 -1.65 0.91 10.39
C VAL A 257 -2.75 1.69 9.68
N ILE A 258 -2.46 2.17 8.48
CA ILE A 258 -3.45 2.90 7.69
C ILE A 258 -4.37 1.94 6.94
N PHE A 259 -5.64 2.32 6.80
CA PHE A 259 -6.63 1.52 6.09
C PHE A 259 -7.03 2.20 4.79
N GLY A 260 -6.94 1.48 3.68
CA GLY A 260 -7.29 1.99 2.36
C GLY A 260 -8.12 1.03 1.53
N ILE A 261 -8.80 1.58 0.54
CA ILE A 261 -9.63 0.82 -0.40
C ILE A 261 -9.37 1.33 -1.81
N SER A 262 -9.28 0.42 -2.79
CA SER A 262 -9.26 0.74 -4.21
C SER A 262 -10.61 0.39 -4.84
N PRO A 263 -11.61 1.28 -4.76
CA PRO A 263 -12.89 1.06 -5.38
C PRO A 263 -12.80 1.16 -6.90
N PHE A 264 -13.82 0.66 -7.60
CA PHE A 264 -13.98 0.94 -9.03
C PHE A 264 -13.90 2.46 -9.28
N GLY A 265 -13.25 2.87 -10.38
CA GLY A 265 -12.94 4.26 -10.65
C GLY A 265 -14.15 5.19 -10.82
N ILE A 266 -15.30 4.63 -11.14
CA ILE A 266 -16.59 5.35 -11.27
C ILE A 266 -17.49 4.93 -10.12
N TRP A 267 -17.88 5.88 -9.27
CA TRP A 267 -18.86 5.63 -8.21
C TRP A 267 -20.24 5.29 -8.78
N GLN A 268 -20.74 6.17 -9.67
CA GLN A 268 -21.90 5.95 -10.52
C GLN A 268 -21.79 6.82 -11.79
N PRO A 269 -22.49 6.52 -12.86
CA PRO A 269 -22.60 7.41 -14.02
C PRO A 269 -23.16 8.79 -13.63
N MET A 270 -22.57 9.85 -14.17
CA MET A 270 -22.96 11.24 -13.94
C MET A 270 -22.94 11.99 -15.30
N PRO A 271 -24.06 11.94 -16.05
CA PRO A 271 -24.15 12.57 -17.37
C PRO A 271 -23.84 14.06 -17.37
N GLU A 272 -24.22 14.77 -16.30
CA GLU A 272 -23.96 16.19 -16.11
C GLU A 272 -22.47 16.54 -16.01
N ARG A 273 -21.63 15.54 -15.74
CA ARG A 273 -20.16 15.65 -15.72
C ARG A 273 -19.48 14.90 -16.87
N ASN A 274 -20.26 14.44 -17.81
CA ASN A 274 -19.78 13.58 -18.90
C ASN A 274 -19.08 12.30 -18.38
N ILE A 275 -19.52 11.75 -17.23
CA ILE A 275 -19.04 10.48 -16.67
C ILE A 275 -20.03 9.38 -17.02
N ALA A 276 -19.57 8.39 -17.79
CA ALA A 276 -20.34 7.22 -18.20
C ALA A 276 -19.74 5.94 -17.61
N GLY A 277 -20.37 4.78 -17.87
CA GLY A 277 -19.80 3.47 -17.57
C GLY A 277 -20.48 2.75 -16.41
N PHE A 278 -19.74 1.86 -15.76
CA PHE A 278 -20.24 0.94 -14.75
C PHE A 278 -20.65 1.67 -13.45
N ASN A 279 -21.77 1.25 -12.87
CA ASN A 279 -22.33 1.82 -11.64
C ASN A 279 -21.93 0.98 -10.42
N ALA A 280 -20.76 1.27 -9.82
CA ALA A 280 -20.29 0.50 -8.67
C ALA A 280 -21.18 0.65 -7.44
N TYR A 281 -21.85 1.79 -7.26
CA TYR A 281 -22.81 2.02 -6.18
C TYR A 281 -24.00 1.08 -6.27
N ALA A 282 -24.53 0.85 -7.48
CA ALA A 282 -25.71 -0.01 -7.68
C ALA A 282 -25.32 -1.50 -7.85
N GLU A 283 -24.21 -1.79 -8.53
CA GLU A 283 -23.88 -3.16 -8.95
C GLU A 283 -23.00 -3.91 -7.96
N LEU A 284 -22.07 -3.20 -7.29
CA LEU A 284 -21.18 -3.77 -6.26
C LEU A 284 -21.64 -3.43 -4.84
N TYR A 285 -22.72 -2.65 -4.72
CA TYR A 285 -23.25 -2.14 -3.44
C TYR A 285 -22.16 -1.43 -2.62
N ALA A 286 -21.22 -0.75 -3.31
CA ALA A 286 -20.04 -0.11 -2.75
C ALA A 286 -20.20 1.41 -2.72
N ASP A 287 -20.54 1.98 -1.55
CA ASP A 287 -20.60 3.43 -1.38
C ASP A 287 -19.27 4.02 -0.92
N ALA A 288 -18.24 3.88 -1.79
CA ALA A 288 -16.90 4.37 -1.50
C ALA A 288 -16.84 5.90 -1.28
N ARG A 289 -17.76 6.66 -1.87
CA ARG A 289 -17.95 8.09 -1.60
C ARG A 289 -18.26 8.32 -0.12
N LYS A 290 -19.22 7.59 0.43
CA LYS A 290 -19.61 7.67 1.85
C LYS A 290 -18.45 7.30 2.77
N TRP A 291 -17.73 6.22 2.47
CA TRP A 291 -16.60 5.77 3.30
C TRP A 291 -15.51 6.84 3.38
N PHE A 292 -15.24 7.50 2.25
CA PHE A 292 -14.26 8.57 2.15
C PHE A 292 -14.69 9.82 2.90
N GLN A 293 -15.94 10.27 2.70
CA GLN A 293 -16.52 11.45 3.36
C GLN A 293 -16.69 11.26 4.87
N ALA A 294 -16.99 10.03 5.32
CA ALA A 294 -17.10 9.69 6.74
C ALA A 294 -15.75 9.46 7.43
N GLY A 295 -14.64 9.38 6.65
CA GLY A 295 -13.30 9.15 7.18
C GLY A 295 -13.10 7.74 7.72
N TRP A 296 -13.85 6.76 7.21
CA TRP A 296 -13.65 5.36 7.57
C TRP A 296 -12.40 4.75 6.94
N VAL A 297 -11.86 5.40 5.93
CA VAL A 297 -10.58 5.05 5.31
C VAL A 297 -9.57 6.17 5.48
N ASP A 298 -8.28 5.82 5.61
CA ASP A 298 -7.17 6.77 5.65
C ASP A 298 -6.77 7.19 4.24
N TYR A 299 -6.95 6.30 3.25
CA TYR A 299 -6.78 6.62 1.84
C TYR A 299 -7.80 5.92 0.96
N LEU A 300 -8.08 6.53 -0.18
CA LEU A 300 -8.84 5.93 -1.27
C LEU A 300 -7.95 5.86 -2.50
N ALA A 301 -8.01 4.71 -3.22
CA ALA A 301 -7.25 4.50 -4.43
C ALA A 301 -8.18 4.11 -5.60
N PRO A 302 -9.05 5.03 -6.08
CA PRO A 302 -9.98 4.71 -7.14
C PRO A 302 -9.23 4.25 -8.40
N GLN A 303 -9.70 3.17 -9.03
CA GLN A 303 -9.09 2.53 -10.18
C GLN A 303 -9.38 3.33 -11.46
N LEU A 304 -8.62 4.41 -11.70
CA LEU A 304 -8.79 5.29 -12.86
C LEU A 304 -8.07 4.71 -14.08
N TYR A 305 -8.55 3.58 -14.60
CA TYR A 305 -7.88 2.74 -15.58
C TYR A 305 -8.13 3.16 -17.04
N TRP A 306 -8.33 4.45 -17.29
CA TRP A 306 -8.59 5.02 -18.61
C TRP A 306 -7.58 6.11 -18.96
N GLU A 307 -7.41 6.36 -20.27
CA GLU A 307 -6.56 7.42 -20.80
C GLU A 307 -7.07 8.82 -20.40
N THR A 308 -6.16 9.77 -20.42
CA THR A 308 -6.49 11.18 -20.15
C THR A 308 -7.49 11.78 -21.13
N THR A 309 -7.66 11.16 -22.29
CA THR A 309 -8.51 11.62 -23.40
C THR A 309 -9.71 10.71 -23.67
N ARG A 310 -9.93 9.66 -22.87
CA ARG A 310 -11.02 8.70 -23.09
C ARG A 310 -12.37 9.34 -22.79
N LYS A 311 -13.09 9.78 -23.84
CA LYS A 311 -14.38 10.47 -23.73
C LYS A 311 -15.37 9.73 -22.80
N GLY A 312 -15.90 10.46 -21.82
CA GLY A 312 -16.80 9.96 -20.78
C GLY A 312 -16.11 9.20 -19.65
N LEU A 313 -14.79 9.07 -19.69
CA LEU A 313 -13.97 8.31 -18.73
C LEU A 313 -12.59 8.98 -18.55
N GLU A 314 -12.47 10.24 -18.89
CA GLU A 314 -11.21 10.98 -18.84
C GLU A 314 -10.60 10.94 -17.42
N TYR A 315 -9.36 10.47 -17.33
CA TYR A 315 -8.64 10.39 -16.05
C TYR A 315 -8.72 11.68 -15.23
N PRO A 316 -8.46 12.89 -15.77
CA PRO A 316 -8.52 14.12 -14.98
C PRO A 316 -9.94 14.44 -14.50
N VAL A 317 -10.98 14.15 -15.27
CA VAL A 317 -12.38 14.40 -14.88
C VAL A 317 -12.77 13.50 -13.71
N LEU A 318 -12.40 12.22 -13.76
CA LEU A 318 -12.65 11.28 -12.67
C LEU A 318 -11.85 11.63 -11.41
N LEU A 319 -10.58 12.02 -11.56
CA LEU A 319 -9.75 12.48 -10.46
C LEU A 319 -10.34 13.71 -9.79
N ASP A 320 -10.79 14.68 -10.57
CA ASP A 320 -11.42 15.92 -10.06
C ASP A 320 -12.67 15.61 -9.26
N TRP A 321 -13.52 14.70 -9.76
CA TRP A 321 -14.71 14.28 -9.03
C TRP A 321 -14.35 13.62 -7.69
N TRP A 322 -13.41 12.69 -7.66
CA TRP A 322 -12.98 12.05 -6.41
C TRP A 322 -12.34 13.04 -5.45
N TRP A 323 -11.58 14.01 -5.97
CA TRP A 323 -10.99 15.08 -5.16
C TRP A 323 -12.05 15.93 -4.46
N GLU A 324 -13.12 16.26 -5.14
CA GLU A 324 -14.26 17.01 -4.56
C GLU A 324 -14.95 16.25 -3.43
N GLN A 325 -14.88 14.91 -3.43
CA GLN A 325 -15.43 14.09 -2.36
C GLN A 325 -14.55 14.07 -1.10
N ASN A 326 -13.31 14.52 -1.19
CA ASN A 326 -12.32 14.46 -0.10
C ASN A 326 -12.51 15.55 0.95
N LYS A 327 -13.64 15.54 1.66
CA LYS A 327 -14.02 16.58 2.64
C LYS A 327 -13.12 16.59 3.88
N LEU A 328 -12.54 15.45 4.25
CA LEU A 328 -11.69 15.28 5.44
C LEU A 328 -10.20 15.33 5.13
N LYS A 329 -9.82 15.69 3.90
CA LYS A 329 -8.41 15.77 3.45
C LYS A 329 -7.62 14.49 3.73
N ARG A 330 -8.26 13.33 3.51
CA ARG A 330 -7.60 12.02 3.51
C ARG A 330 -6.75 11.86 2.26
N HIS A 331 -5.92 10.84 2.21
CA HIS A 331 -5.16 10.59 1.01
C HIS A 331 -6.04 10.12 -0.15
N LEU A 332 -5.81 10.66 -1.32
CA LEU A 332 -6.38 10.20 -2.59
C LEU A 332 -5.21 9.82 -3.49
N TRP A 333 -4.93 8.52 -3.58
CA TRP A 333 -3.85 7.92 -4.34
C TRP A 333 -4.43 7.08 -5.47
N THR A 334 -4.44 7.59 -6.68
CA THR A 334 -5.15 6.95 -7.78
C THR A 334 -4.54 5.63 -8.19
N GLY A 335 -5.41 4.65 -8.47
CA GLY A 335 -5.02 3.43 -9.17
C GLY A 335 -4.77 3.72 -10.65
N VAL A 336 -3.64 3.25 -11.16
CA VAL A 336 -3.20 3.45 -12.54
C VAL A 336 -2.95 2.09 -13.21
N ALA A 337 -3.51 1.89 -14.41
CA ALA A 337 -3.41 0.64 -15.15
C ALA A 337 -2.09 0.53 -15.93
N ALA A 338 -0.99 0.22 -15.25
CA ALA A 338 0.32 0.07 -15.90
C ALA A 338 0.32 -1.03 -16.99
N TYR A 339 -0.54 -2.06 -16.86
CA TYR A 339 -0.68 -3.10 -17.89
C TYR A 339 -1.22 -2.59 -19.21
N ARG A 340 -1.91 -1.44 -19.22
CA ARG A 340 -2.40 -0.81 -20.43
C ARG A 340 -1.34 0.04 -21.16
N ALA A 341 -0.14 0.15 -20.60
CA ALA A 341 0.92 0.91 -21.26
C ALA A 341 1.30 0.34 -22.64
N GLU A 342 1.04 -0.93 -22.93
CA GLU A 342 1.17 -1.50 -24.29
C GLU A 342 0.18 -0.86 -25.28
N GLN A 343 -1.00 -0.44 -24.81
CA GLN A 343 -2.04 0.20 -25.62
C GLN A 343 -1.91 1.74 -25.59
N TYR A 344 -1.57 2.29 -24.41
CA TYR A 344 -1.59 3.73 -24.13
C TYR A 344 -0.22 4.40 -24.24
N THR A 345 0.87 3.66 -24.16
CA THR A 345 2.26 4.09 -23.99
C THR A 345 2.63 4.41 -22.53
N GLY A 346 3.91 4.27 -22.21
CA GLY A 346 4.46 4.68 -20.90
C GLY A 346 4.33 6.17 -20.64
N ALA A 347 4.39 6.98 -21.71
CA ALA A 347 4.22 8.43 -21.61
C ALA A 347 2.83 8.84 -21.12
N GLU A 348 1.77 8.13 -21.53
CA GLU A 348 0.41 8.36 -21.02
C GLU A 348 0.35 8.06 -19.51
N ILE A 349 0.95 6.96 -19.07
CA ILE A 349 1.02 6.61 -17.64
C ILE A 349 1.78 7.67 -16.84
N ALA A 350 2.94 8.14 -17.34
CA ALA A 350 3.69 9.21 -16.71
C ALA A 350 2.89 10.54 -16.65
N LYS A 351 2.10 10.83 -17.68
CA LYS A 351 1.20 12.00 -17.70
C LYS A 351 0.12 11.92 -16.62
N GLN A 352 -0.45 10.74 -16.35
CA GLN A 352 -1.41 10.54 -15.27
C GLN A 352 -0.78 10.81 -13.89
N VAL A 353 0.49 10.43 -13.68
CA VAL A 353 1.25 10.79 -12.48
C VAL A 353 1.39 12.30 -12.34
N GLU A 354 1.76 13.02 -13.40
CA GLU A 354 1.91 14.48 -13.35
C GLU A 354 0.56 15.19 -13.08
N ILE A 355 -0.55 14.68 -13.62
CA ILE A 355 -1.90 15.19 -13.33
C ILE A 355 -2.23 15.00 -11.84
N SER A 356 -1.94 13.84 -11.26
CA SER A 356 -2.12 13.60 -9.81
C SER A 356 -1.30 14.57 -8.96
N ARG A 357 -0.05 14.81 -9.34
CA ARG A 357 0.84 15.78 -8.67
C ARG A 357 0.32 17.20 -8.75
N ALA A 358 -0.13 17.63 -9.93
CA ALA A 358 -0.67 18.96 -10.12
C ALA A 358 -1.90 19.20 -9.24
N LYS A 359 -2.70 18.15 -9.00
CA LYS A 359 -3.89 18.22 -8.15
C LYS A 359 -3.56 18.37 -6.66
N SER A 360 -2.48 17.72 -6.18
CA SER A 360 -2.19 17.65 -4.74
C SER A 360 -0.70 17.43 -4.45
N ARG A 361 0.12 18.47 -4.62
CA ARG A 361 1.59 18.40 -4.49
C ARG A 361 2.12 17.72 -3.23
N GLU A 362 1.49 17.96 -2.07
CA GLU A 362 1.99 17.46 -0.77
C GLU A 362 1.40 16.11 -0.36
N THR A 363 0.29 15.69 -1.01
CA THR A 363 -0.43 14.45 -0.68
C THR A 363 -0.65 13.56 -1.89
N ALA A 364 0.00 13.85 -3.03
CA ALA A 364 -0.11 13.10 -4.25
C ALA A 364 0.32 11.64 -4.07
N GLY A 365 -0.20 10.77 -4.91
CA GLY A 365 0.22 9.37 -4.96
C GLY A 365 -0.48 8.60 -6.04
N ASN A 366 0.18 7.52 -6.44
CA ASN A 366 -0.33 6.58 -7.43
C ASN A 366 0.02 5.15 -7.00
N ILE A 367 -0.89 4.22 -7.31
CA ILE A 367 -0.68 2.79 -7.13
C ILE A 367 -0.85 2.13 -8.50
N PHE A 368 0.17 1.43 -8.99
CA PHE A 368 0.18 0.84 -10.32
C PHE A 368 -0.33 -0.60 -10.31
N PHE A 369 -1.30 -0.92 -11.14
CA PHE A 369 -1.70 -2.29 -11.40
C PHE A 369 -1.12 -2.76 -12.74
N SER A 370 -0.24 -3.73 -12.76
CA SER A 370 0.33 -4.41 -11.62
C SER A 370 1.85 -4.32 -11.62
N PHE A 371 2.49 -4.84 -10.60
CA PHE A 371 3.95 -4.80 -10.45
C PHE A 371 4.69 -5.42 -11.64
N LYS A 372 4.23 -6.57 -12.14
CA LYS A 372 4.78 -7.26 -13.31
C LYS A 372 4.82 -6.38 -14.57
N SER A 373 3.84 -5.49 -14.72
CA SER A 373 3.78 -4.56 -15.85
C SER A 373 4.91 -3.53 -15.80
N LEU A 374 5.22 -3.03 -14.61
CA LEU A 374 6.38 -2.15 -14.39
C LEU A 374 7.69 -2.91 -14.61
N GLN A 375 7.81 -4.11 -14.03
CA GLN A 375 9.02 -4.92 -14.13
C GLN A 375 9.34 -5.33 -15.57
N LYS A 376 8.30 -5.60 -16.39
CA LYS A 376 8.42 -5.89 -17.82
C LYS A 376 8.62 -4.63 -18.67
N ASN A 377 8.54 -3.45 -18.08
CA ASN A 377 8.62 -2.16 -18.76
C ASN A 377 7.64 -2.05 -19.95
N LEU A 378 6.39 -2.51 -19.74
CA LEU A 378 5.37 -2.51 -20.81
C LEU A 378 5.20 -1.09 -21.38
N GLY A 379 5.25 -0.98 -22.70
CA GLY A 379 5.16 0.31 -23.41
C GLY A 379 6.16 1.37 -22.95
N GLY A 380 7.29 0.97 -22.33
CA GLY A 380 8.31 1.88 -21.79
C GLY A 380 7.94 2.57 -20.48
N VAL A 381 6.95 2.08 -19.75
CA VAL A 381 6.39 2.75 -18.55
C VAL A 381 7.42 3.02 -17.47
N SER A 382 8.29 2.05 -17.18
CA SER A 382 9.30 2.21 -16.13
C SER A 382 10.41 3.18 -16.52
N ASP A 383 10.77 3.20 -17.79
CA ASP A 383 11.77 4.15 -18.30
C ASP A 383 11.21 5.58 -18.29
N GLU A 384 9.96 5.78 -18.69
CA GLU A 384 9.29 7.07 -18.60
C GLU A 384 9.20 7.58 -17.15
N LEU A 385 8.86 6.69 -16.21
CA LEU A 385 8.83 7.05 -14.80
C LEU A 385 10.21 7.42 -14.27
N ARG A 386 11.27 6.64 -14.57
CA ARG A 386 12.65 6.95 -14.15
C ARG A 386 13.15 8.28 -14.69
N GLN A 387 12.90 8.53 -15.97
CA GLN A 387 13.42 9.72 -16.66
C GLN A 387 12.66 11.00 -16.32
N LYS A 388 11.35 10.91 -16.02
CA LYS A 388 10.48 12.07 -15.81
C LYS A 388 10.01 12.19 -14.38
N SER A 389 9.16 11.28 -13.95
CA SER A 389 8.40 11.45 -12.72
C SER A 389 9.14 10.99 -11.46
N TYR A 390 9.96 9.95 -11.54
CA TYR A 390 10.60 9.32 -10.36
C TYR A 390 12.13 9.47 -10.38
N ARG A 391 12.61 10.67 -10.67
CA ARG A 391 14.06 10.95 -10.76
C ARG A 391 14.80 10.84 -9.42
N ARG A 392 14.12 11.13 -8.31
CA ARG A 392 14.68 11.09 -6.95
C ARG A 392 13.74 10.39 -5.99
N GLU A 393 14.30 9.94 -4.88
CA GLU A 393 13.50 9.42 -3.76
C GLU A 393 12.71 10.54 -3.11
N VAL A 394 11.53 10.17 -2.58
CA VAL A 394 10.62 11.07 -1.89
C VAL A 394 10.09 10.38 -0.64
N LEU A 395 9.68 11.16 0.36
CA LEU A 395 8.95 10.65 1.51
C LEU A 395 7.47 10.40 1.15
N ILE A 396 6.81 9.59 1.96
CA ILE A 396 5.35 9.51 1.88
C ILE A 396 4.70 10.79 2.41
N PRO A 397 3.47 11.11 1.99
CA PRO A 397 2.66 12.17 2.59
C PRO A 397 2.39 11.93 4.09
N GLU A 398 2.35 12.99 4.88
CA GLU A 398 1.98 12.93 6.30
C GLU A 398 0.49 12.58 6.45
N SER A 399 0.15 11.80 7.49
CA SER A 399 -1.23 11.45 7.86
C SER A 399 -1.66 12.22 9.14
N PRO A 400 -1.93 13.53 9.06
CA PRO A 400 -2.08 14.39 10.24
C PRO A 400 -3.34 14.10 11.08
N TRP A 401 -4.32 13.37 10.54
CA TRP A 401 -5.51 12.91 11.29
C TRP A 401 -5.20 11.76 12.25
N ILE A 402 -4.05 11.06 12.07
CA ILE A 402 -3.58 10.05 13.00
C ILE A 402 -2.67 10.76 14.00
N LYS A 403 -3.24 11.13 15.15
CA LYS A 403 -2.50 11.85 16.19
C LYS A 403 -1.39 10.98 16.77
N ARG A 404 -0.16 11.26 16.42
CA ARG A 404 1.05 10.64 16.96
C ARG A 404 2.06 11.71 17.33
N MET A 405 2.87 11.41 18.33
CA MET A 405 4.02 12.26 18.60
C MET A 405 5.08 12.00 17.55
N LYS A 406 5.73 13.04 17.06
CA LYS A 406 6.85 12.94 16.11
C LYS A 406 7.97 12.05 16.64
N PRO A 407 8.72 11.38 15.77
CA PRO A 407 9.92 10.66 16.17
C PRO A 407 10.95 11.58 16.82
N SER A 408 11.83 11.02 17.63
CA SER A 408 12.89 11.79 18.28
C SER A 408 13.94 12.22 17.25
N THR A 409 14.51 13.41 17.44
CA THR A 409 15.66 13.84 16.64
C THR A 409 16.86 12.93 16.92
N PRO A 410 17.52 12.37 15.91
CA PRO A 410 18.65 11.48 16.11
C PRO A 410 19.87 12.27 16.62
N VAL A 411 20.73 11.57 17.36
CA VAL A 411 22.05 12.10 17.74
C VAL A 411 23.01 11.89 16.59
N VAL A 412 23.65 12.95 16.13
CA VAL A 412 24.53 12.95 14.97
C VAL A 412 25.98 13.16 15.38
N GLN A 413 26.88 12.35 14.83
CA GLN A 413 28.34 12.46 14.97
C GLN A 413 28.94 12.68 13.58
N ILE A 414 29.76 13.71 13.45
CA ILE A 414 30.46 14.04 12.21
C ILE A 414 31.96 13.92 12.47
N SER A 415 32.66 13.21 11.62
CA SER A 415 34.10 13.12 11.63
C SER A 415 34.67 13.22 10.21
N GLN A 416 35.92 13.71 10.09
CA GLN A 416 36.57 13.87 8.82
C GLN A 416 37.84 13.00 8.77
N SER A 417 38.06 12.35 7.62
CA SER A 417 39.26 11.54 7.38
C SER A 417 39.65 11.65 5.91
N GLY A 418 40.80 12.25 5.62
CA GLY A 418 41.22 12.56 4.25
C GLY A 418 40.13 13.34 3.50
N GLU A 419 39.74 12.89 2.32
CA GLU A 419 38.72 13.50 1.48
C GLU A 419 37.29 13.11 1.85
N LYS A 420 37.06 12.45 3.00
CA LYS A 420 35.76 11.92 3.42
C LYS A 420 35.21 12.64 4.64
N ILE A 421 33.91 12.89 4.64
CA ILE A 421 33.12 13.32 5.78
C ILE A 421 32.24 12.13 6.17
N ASN A 422 32.51 11.55 7.33
CA ASN A 422 31.72 10.43 7.86
C ASN A 422 30.65 11.01 8.78
N VAL A 423 29.40 10.72 8.47
CA VAL A 423 28.24 11.09 9.26
C VAL A 423 27.62 9.82 9.82
N LYS A 424 27.54 9.71 11.14
CA LYS A 424 26.90 8.61 11.85
C LYS A 424 25.77 9.15 12.71
N TRP A 425 24.72 8.38 12.89
CA TRP A 425 23.61 8.74 13.76
C TRP A 425 23.05 7.53 14.49
N HIS A 426 22.36 7.80 15.59
CA HIS A 426 21.59 6.82 16.32
C HIS A 426 20.31 7.46 16.85
N GLU A 427 19.28 6.64 16.99
CA GLU A 427 18.00 7.08 17.57
C GLU A 427 18.15 7.37 19.05
N LYS A 428 17.43 8.40 19.52
CA LYS A 428 17.29 8.72 20.92
C LYS A 428 15.86 8.40 21.38
N GLY A 429 15.71 7.36 22.20
CA GLY A 429 14.42 6.96 22.76
C GLY A 429 13.73 5.79 22.03
N ASN A 430 12.48 5.50 22.38
CA ASN A 430 11.79 4.27 22.00
C ASN A 430 10.95 4.37 20.70
N ARG A 431 11.02 5.47 19.97
CA ARG A 431 10.26 5.68 18.74
C ARG A 431 11.15 5.45 17.55
N ARG A 432 10.88 4.37 16.83
CA ARG A 432 11.65 3.96 15.68
C ARG A 432 11.35 4.84 14.49
N ALA A 433 12.39 5.39 13.88
CA ALA A 433 12.34 5.90 12.54
C ALA A 433 12.01 4.75 11.57
N PHE A 434 11.37 5.07 10.46
CA PHE A 434 11.28 4.19 9.31
C PHE A 434 12.27 4.64 8.23
N TRP A 435 12.51 5.96 8.15
CA TRP A 435 13.55 6.56 7.33
C TRP A 435 14.37 7.56 8.13
N PHE A 436 15.59 7.78 7.66
CA PHE A 436 16.39 8.95 8.02
C PHE A 436 16.54 9.84 6.81
N VAL A 437 16.43 11.16 6.99
CA VAL A 437 16.77 12.14 5.97
C VAL A 437 18.06 12.83 6.36
N VAL A 438 19.08 12.65 5.53
CA VAL A 438 20.37 13.32 5.69
C VAL A 438 20.42 14.52 4.77
N TYR A 439 20.49 15.70 5.35
CA TYR A 439 20.64 16.97 4.65
C TYR A 439 22.12 17.39 4.64
N ALA A 440 22.60 17.86 3.51
CA ALA A 440 23.92 18.41 3.36
C ALA A 440 23.87 19.74 2.58
N LYS A 441 24.47 20.79 3.12
CA LYS A 441 24.55 22.10 2.48
C LYS A 441 25.93 22.26 1.82
N ASP A 442 25.93 22.32 0.51
CA ASP A 442 27.13 22.61 -0.28
C ASP A 442 27.06 24.02 -0.93
N THR A 443 27.94 24.32 -1.84
CA THR A 443 27.98 25.61 -2.56
C THR A 443 26.73 25.89 -3.40
N ASN A 444 26.00 24.84 -3.78
CA ASN A 444 24.76 24.93 -4.55
C ASN A 444 23.49 24.98 -3.66
N GLY A 445 23.68 24.97 -2.34
CA GLY A 445 22.59 24.97 -1.36
C GLY A 445 22.36 23.60 -0.71
N TRP A 446 21.18 23.44 -0.15
CA TRP A 446 20.80 22.22 0.55
C TRP A 446 20.39 21.10 -0.41
N ASN A 447 20.95 19.92 -0.20
CA ASN A 447 20.54 18.65 -0.81
C ASN A 447 20.15 17.66 0.28
N TYR A 448 19.36 16.63 -0.05
CA TYR A 448 19.02 15.58 0.91
C TYR A 448 19.08 14.18 0.27
N SER A 449 19.26 13.18 1.14
CA SER A 449 19.16 11.75 0.83
C SER A 449 18.20 11.11 1.82
N ILE A 450 17.37 10.16 1.36
CA ILE A 450 16.44 9.39 2.18
C ILE A 450 17.01 7.98 2.32
N LEU A 451 17.22 7.55 3.56
CA LEU A 451 17.83 6.26 3.89
C LEU A 451 16.87 5.43 4.74
N PRO A 452 16.82 4.11 4.57
CA PRO A 452 16.00 3.24 5.39
C PRO A 452 16.49 3.18 6.84
N GLN A 453 15.63 2.72 7.74
CA GLN A 453 15.96 2.58 9.18
C GLN A 453 17.17 1.68 9.48
N THR A 454 17.55 0.82 8.55
CA THR A 454 18.70 -0.07 8.66
C THR A 454 20.04 0.65 8.49
N GLU A 455 20.03 1.85 7.90
CA GLU A 455 21.22 2.66 7.69
C GLU A 455 21.41 3.63 8.86
N ASN A 456 22.62 3.67 9.39
CA ASN A 456 22.99 4.54 10.50
C ASN A 456 24.22 5.40 10.22
N SER A 457 24.69 5.42 8.97
CA SER A 457 25.83 6.22 8.53
C SER A 457 25.81 6.50 7.03
N ILE A 458 26.49 7.57 6.64
CA ILE A 458 26.76 7.90 5.24
C ILE A 458 28.16 8.54 5.13
N VAL A 459 28.83 8.30 4.02
CA VAL A 459 30.11 8.94 3.68
C VAL A 459 29.86 9.96 2.57
N LEU A 460 30.23 11.22 2.84
CA LEU A 460 30.12 12.31 1.88
C LEU A 460 31.53 12.75 1.44
N SER A 461 31.69 13.26 0.22
CA SER A 461 32.95 13.76 -0.27
C SER A 461 33.21 15.20 0.17
N LYS A 462 34.43 15.52 0.63
CA LYS A 462 34.87 16.90 0.90
C LYS A 462 34.90 17.77 -0.36
N SER A 463 35.07 17.17 -1.53
CA SER A 463 35.07 17.91 -2.82
C SER A 463 33.75 18.66 -3.03
N ARG A 464 32.67 18.26 -2.38
CA ARG A 464 31.38 18.97 -2.38
C ARG A 464 31.35 20.25 -1.57
N LYS A 465 32.42 20.56 -0.79
CA LYS A 465 32.53 21.76 0.08
C LYS A 465 31.29 21.89 1.02
N ILE A 466 30.98 20.81 1.73
CA ILE A 466 29.84 20.76 2.63
C ILE A 466 30.10 21.59 3.87
N SER A 467 29.24 22.55 4.17
CA SER A 467 29.37 23.50 5.30
C SER A 467 28.45 23.11 6.49
N GLU A 468 27.32 22.48 6.24
CA GLU A 468 26.36 22.09 7.27
C GLU A 468 25.76 20.73 6.95
N ILE A 469 25.45 19.94 7.98
CA ILE A 469 24.79 18.66 7.90
C ILE A 469 23.65 18.61 8.95
N ALA A 470 22.52 18.03 8.59
CA ALA A 470 21.46 17.67 9.52
C ALA A 470 20.95 16.27 9.23
N VAL A 471 20.47 15.58 10.27
CA VAL A 471 19.80 14.29 10.11
C VAL A 471 18.49 14.34 10.87
N THR A 472 17.41 13.88 10.22
CA THR A 472 16.10 13.75 10.84
C THR A 472 15.61 12.30 10.78
N SER A 473 14.78 11.93 11.73
CA SER A 473 14.01 10.67 11.72
C SER A 473 12.64 10.91 11.14
N VAL A 474 12.15 9.98 10.34
CA VAL A 474 10.79 10.01 9.77
C VAL A 474 10.10 8.68 10.09
N ASP A 475 8.88 8.74 10.65
CA ASP A 475 8.10 7.55 10.96
C ASP A 475 7.31 7.03 9.73
N ARG A 476 6.65 5.87 9.90
CA ARG A 476 5.83 5.23 8.85
C ARG A 476 4.53 6.00 8.49
N LEU A 477 4.20 7.07 9.20
CA LEU A 477 3.11 8.00 8.89
C LEU A 477 3.60 9.28 8.21
N GLY A 478 4.90 9.37 7.92
CA GLY A 478 5.53 10.52 7.30
C GLY A 478 5.87 11.66 8.26
N ASN A 479 5.63 11.52 9.58
CA ASN A 479 5.98 12.56 10.54
C ASN A 479 7.50 12.68 10.68
N GLU A 480 8.04 13.87 10.48
CA GLU A 480 9.48 14.16 10.58
C GLU A 480 9.81 14.80 11.93
N SER A 481 10.93 14.38 12.52
CA SER A 481 11.47 14.94 13.77
C SER A 481 11.87 16.40 13.61
N THR A 482 12.20 17.06 14.73
CA THR A 482 12.79 18.41 14.70
C THR A 482 14.09 18.40 13.91
N LYS A 483 14.34 19.45 13.13
CA LYS A 483 15.51 19.66 12.31
C LYS A 483 16.59 20.40 13.11
N VAL A 484 17.75 19.77 13.25
CA VAL A 484 18.91 20.36 13.92
C VAL A 484 20.11 20.16 13.03
N SER A 485 20.82 21.25 12.66
CA SER A 485 22.05 21.18 11.86
C SER A 485 23.31 21.30 12.71
N ALA A 486 24.37 20.70 12.23
CA ALA A 486 25.72 20.86 12.74
C ALA A 486 26.63 21.40 11.63
N LYS A 487 27.52 22.34 11.98
CA LYS A 487 28.56 22.84 11.05
C LYS A 487 29.61 21.76 10.82
N VAL A 488 30.14 21.72 9.61
CA VAL A 488 31.28 20.91 9.21
C VAL A 488 32.47 21.84 9.21
N ASN A 489 33.36 21.70 10.21
CA ASN A 489 34.58 22.51 10.39
C ASN A 489 35.71 22.02 9.49
#